data_c2adc3d4be49490fe2f461f707411ae9
#
_entry.id   c2adc3d4be49490fe2f461f707411ae9
#
_cell.length_a   1.000
_cell.length_b   1.000
_cell.length_c   1.000
_cell.angle_alpha   90.00
_cell.angle_beta   90.00
_cell.angle_gamma   90.00
#
_symmetry.space_group_name_H-M   'P 1'
#
loop_
_entity.id
_entity.type
_entity.pdbx_description
1 polymer ?
#
loop_
_entity_poly.entity_id
_entity_poly.type
_entity_poly.pdbx_seq_one_letter_code
_entity_poly.pdbx_strand_id
1 'polypeptide(L)'
;MVYIQDNISVKDIFDNIEYYTDLFLEHGILIFKKLNPTRQEEWDLMKSFGDRIGWFPNSTVKGEPRLPYLSTEDEGHQTTFNRFDHAILADELFIDWHIERAERENFQTGALWHMRKFECNPDSGQTGFINMISFFEHMPKDWQDFLIKCKVCSLSQPNELGVFTDVEFSESLPQRYIVISHYSNKKPIYRPSLSTTDFLTKVDDLPPSVEDLKLFEEIRQWTIDQTVDSPNNQTWFKWSVGDTMIIDLSLMAHAVKGGFNLGERSFSRIWAHRYSFDIIE
;
A
#
# COMPACT_ATOMS: atom_id res chain seq x y z
N MET A 1 -0.18 -11.84 6.88
CA MET A 1 0.41 -13.06 6.26
C MET A 1 -0.07 -13.09 4.81
N VAL A 2 0.66 -13.69 3.88
CA VAL A 2 0.26 -13.76 2.45
C VAL A 2 -0.37 -15.13 2.21
N TYR A 3 -1.56 -15.17 1.59
CA TYR A 3 -2.18 -16.42 1.15
C TYR A 3 -1.91 -16.66 -0.32
N ILE A 4 -1.41 -17.85 -0.68
CA ILE A 4 -1.08 -18.22 -2.06
C ILE A 4 -1.86 -19.47 -2.46
N GLN A 5 -2.56 -19.41 -3.58
CA GLN A 5 -3.34 -20.50 -4.15
C GLN A 5 -2.86 -20.81 -5.57
N ASP A 6 -2.58 -22.08 -5.82
CA ASP A 6 -2.24 -22.61 -7.15
C ASP A 6 -3.43 -23.37 -7.78
N ASN A 7 -3.40 -23.53 -9.09
CA ASN A 7 -4.30 -24.40 -9.85
C ASN A 7 -5.80 -24.12 -9.62
N ILE A 8 -6.17 -22.84 -9.64
CA ILE A 8 -7.55 -22.39 -9.49
C ILE A 8 -7.99 -21.65 -10.75
N SER A 9 -9.26 -21.74 -11.09
CA SER A 9 -9.87 -20.94 -12.15
C SER A 9 -10.61 -19.71 -11.58
N VAL A 10 -10.83 -18.72 -12.43
CA VAL A 10 -11.64 -17.54 -12.09
C VAL A 10 -13.04 -17.95 -11.64
N LYS A 11 -13.61 -18.97 -12.31
CA LYS A 11 -14.93 -19.52 -11.95
C LYS A 11 -14.93 -20.09 -10.53
N ASP A 12 -13.89 -20.84 -10.14
CA ASP A 12 -13.81 -21.42 -8.79
C ASP A 12 -13.76 -20.32 -7.73
N ILE A 13 -13.11 -19.19 -8.02
CA ILE A 13 -13.07 -18.05 -7.09
C ILE A 13 -14.46 -17.43 -6.96
N PHE A 14 -15.21 -17.25 -8.07
CA PHE A 14 -16.57 -16.73 -8.02
C PHE A 14 -17.52 -17.68 -7.29
N ASP A 15 -17.44 -18.97 -7.56
CA ASP A 15 -18.27 -19.97 -6.89
C ASP A 15 -18.01 -20.03 -5.36
N ASN A 16 -16.83 -19.60 -4.90
CA ASN A 16 -16.39 -19.60 -3.50
C ASN A 16 -15.98 -18.21 -3.00
N ILE A 17 -16.59 -17.16 -3.52
CA ILE A 17 -16.17 -15.78 -3.26
C ILE A 17 -16.21 -15.41 -1.77
N GLU A 18 -17.13 -15.97 -0.99
CA GLU A 18 -17.22 -15.76 0.46
C GLU A 18 -15.95 -16.28 1.16
N TYR A 19 -15.57 -17.50 0.88
CA TYR A 19 -14.37 -18.12 1.44
C TYR A 19 -13.10 -17.28 1.12
N TYR A 20 -12.96 -16.84 -0.14
CA TYR A 20 -11.80 -16.02 -0.51
C TYR A 20 -11.85 -14.61 0.08
N THR A 21 -13.05 -14.06 0.29
CA THR A 21 -13.20 -12.78 0.98
C THR A 21 -12.77 -12.91 2.45
N ASP A 22 -13.16 -13.97 3.14
CA ASP A 22 -12.75 -14.22 4.53
C ASP A 22 -11.23 -14.38 4.64
N LEU A 23 -10.63 -15.15 3.74
CA LEU A 23 -9.17 -15.27 3.66
C LEU A 23 -8.48 -13.92 3.39
N PHE A 24 -9.07 -13.09 2.52
CA PHE A 24 -8.55 -11.76 2.24
C PHE A 24 -8.59 -10.87 3.49
N LEU A 25 -9.70 -10.89 4.23
CA LEU A 25 -9.84 -10.13 5.47
C LEU A 25 -8.88 -10.61 6.57
N GLU A 26 -8.53 -11.90 6.57
CA GLU A 26 -7.55 -12.48 7.50
C GLU A 26 -6.12 -12.11 7.14
N HIS A 27 -5.78 -12.19 5.85
CA HIS A 27 -4.39 -12.13 5.39
C HIS A 27 -3.99 -10.77 4.81
N GLY A 28 -4.93 -10.00 4.28
CA GLY A 28 -4.70 -8.73 3.59
C GLY A 28 -4.12 -8.86 2.18
N ILE A 29 -3.63 -10.06 1.81
CA ILE A 29 -3.12 -10.37 0.47
C ILE A 29 -3.55 -11.78 0.07
N LEU A 30 -4.19 -11.90 -1.12
CA LEU A 30 -4.41 -13.16 -1.81
C LEU A 30 -3.61 -13.16 -3.11
N ILE A 31 -2.92 -14.25 -3.39
CA ILE A 31 -2.18 -14.46 -4.63
C ILE A 31 -2.70 -15.74 -5.30
N PHE A 32 -3.16 -15.59 -6.51
CA PHE A 32 -3.60 -16.68 -7.38
C PHE A 32 -2.55 -16.88 -8.47
N LYS A 33 -1.82 -17.98 -8.39
CA LYS A 33 -0.74 -18.29 -9.34
C LYS A 33 -1.32 -18.69 -10.69
N LYS A 34 -0.83 -18.04 -11.77
CA LYS A 34 -1.20 -18.35 -13.16
C LYS A 34 -2.70 -18.35 -13.45
N LEU A 35 -3.46 -17.49 -12.74
CA LEU A 35 -4.91 -17.41 -12.91
C LEU A 35 -5.30 -16.92 -14.31
N ASN A 36 -4.52 -16.01 -14.89
CA ASN A 36 -4.73 -15.46 -16.25
C ASN A 36 -6.16 -14.93 -16.52
N PRO A 37 -6.74 -14.08 -15.67
CA PRO A 37 -8.06 -13.52 -15.92
C PRO A 37 -8.06 -12.61 -17.15
N THR A 38 -9.20 -12.58 -17.85
CA THR A 38 -9.49 -11.52 -18.82
C THR A 38 -9.68 -10.18 -18.11
N ARG A 39 -9.68 -9.08 -18.85
CA ARG A 39 -9.92 -7.74 -18.28
C ARG A 39 -11.28 -7.62 -17.60
N GLN A 40 -12.29 -8.21 -18.19
CA GLN A 40 -13.62 -8.24 -17.60
C GLN A 40 -13.63 -9.03 -16.29
N GLU A 41 -12.97 -10.18 -16.26
CA GLU A 41 -12.86 -11.00 -15.05
C GLU A 41 -12.05 -10.30 -13.94
N GLU A 42 -11.00 -9.56 -14.26
CA GLU A 42 -10.28 -8.73 -13.27
C GLU A 42 -11.23 -7.73 -12.60
N TRP A 43 -12.03 -7.04 -13.41
CA TRP A 43 -13.02 -6.09 -12.91
C TRP A 43 -14.09 -6.76 -12.06
N ASP A 44 -14.65 -7.85 -12.56
CA ASP A 44 -15.73 -8.59 -11.89
C ASP A 44 -15.25 -9.20 -10.56
N LEU A 45 -14.00 -9.69 -10.52
CA LEU A 45 -13.35 -10.13 -9.28
C LEU A 45 -13.24 -8.99 -8.30
N MET A 46 -12.64 -7.86 -8.70
CA MET A 46 -12.46 -6.73 -7.79
C MET A 46 -13.79 -6.17 -7.30
N LYS A 47 -14.82 -6.15 -8.18
CA LYS A 47 -16.17 -5.75 -7.80
C LYS A 47 -16.79 -6.72 -6.81
N SER A 48 -16.64 -8.02 -7.02
CA SER A 48 -17.23 -9.05 -6.15
C SER A 48 -16.63 -9.03 -4.75
N PHE A 49 -15.31 -8.83 -4.62
CA PHE A 49 -14.66 -8.58 -3.35
C PHE A 49 -15.14 -7.25 -2.74
N GLY A 50 -15.17 -6.21 -3.54
CA GLY A 50 -15.56 -4.87 -3.12
C GLY A 50 -16.97 -4.80 -2.55
N ASP A 51 -17.94 -5.42 -3.23
CA ASP A 51 -19.35 -5.46 -2.80
C ASP A 51 -19.52 -6.08 -1.39
N ARG A 52 -18.61 -6.99 -1.00
CA ARG A 52 -18.66 -7.65 0.31
C ARG A 52 -17.97 -6.87 1.43
N ILE A 53 -16.92 -6.14 1.11
CA ILE A 53 -16.10 -5.44 2.11
C ILE A 53 -16.27 -3.92 2.09
N GLY A 54 -17.17 -3.40 1.27
CA GLY A 54 -17.46 -1.97 1.14
C GLY A 54 -16.40 -1.21 0.35
N TRP A 55 -15.71 -1.87 -0.57
CA TRP A 55 -14.81 -1.23 -1.52
C TRP A 55 -15.48 -1.02 -2.87
N PHE A 56 -15.21 0.11 -3.49
CA PHE A 56 -15.75 0.46 -4.80
C PHE A 56 -14.62 0.49 -5.82
N PRO A 57 -14.63 -0.43 -6.82
CA PRO A 57 -13.69 -0.35 -7.93
C PRO A 57 -13.75 1.03 -8.59
N ASN A 58 -12.60 1.63 -8.80
CA ASN A 58 -12.51 2.95 -9.38
C ASN A 58 -11.93 2.88 -10.79
N SER A 59 -12.63 3.52 -11.72
CA SER A 59 -12.11 3.81 -13.04
C SER A 59 -11.26 5.08 -12.96
N THR A 60 -10.02 5.01 -13.35
CA THR A 60 -9.12 6.18 -13.41
C THR A 60 -9.43 7.13 -14.57
N VAL A 61 -10.40 6.80 -15.42
CA VAL A 61 -10.79 7.64 -16.56
C VAL A 61 -11.82 8.68 -16.10
N LYS A 62 -11.46 9.95 -16.20
CA LYS A 62 -12.34 11.08 -15.87
C LYS A 62 -13.68 10.96 -16.59
N GLY A 63 -14.75 10.86 -15.83
CA GLY A 63 -16.12 11.15 -16.28
C GLY A 63 -16.96 9.98 -16.76
N GLU A 64 -16.46 8.76 -16.84
CA GLU A 64 -17.28 7.58 -17.17
C GLU A 64 -16.92 6.38 -16.32
N PRO A 65 -17.91 5.56 -15.91
CA PRO A 65 -17.66 4.25 -15.33
C PRO A 65 -17.20 3.31 -16.45
N ARG A 66 -15.99 3.49 -16.93
CA ARG A 66 -15.35 2.57 -17.86
C ARG A 66 -14.52 1.58 -17.06
N LEU A 67 -14.49 0.34 -17.55
CA LEU A 67 -13.49 -0.60 -17.16
C LEU A 67 -12.13 0.05 -17.43
N PRO A 68 -11.37 0.42 -16.40
CA PRO A 68 -10.03 0.95 -16.64
C PRO A 68 -9.28 -0.16 -17.35
N TYR A 69 -8.53 0.16 -18.38
CA TYR A 69 -7.69 -0.83 -19.08
C TYR A 69 -8.41 -1.82 -20.02
N LEU A 70 -9.48 -1.41 -20.68
CA LEU A 70 -10.00 -2.19 -21.81
C LEU A 70 -9.17 -2.01 -23.09
N SER A 71 -8.27 -0.99 -23.15
CA SER A 71 -7.38 -0.85 -24.27
C SER A 71 -6.09 -1.63 -24.04
N THR A 72 -5.62 -2.27 -25.08
CA THR A 72 -4.37 -3.06 -25.07
C THR A 72 -3.13 -2.19 -24.92
N GLU A 73 -3.22 -0.92 -25.22
CA GLU A 73 -2.10 0.03 -25.16
C GLU A 73 -1.89 0.59 -23.75
N ASP A 74 -2.95 0.62 -22.93
CA ASP A 74 -2.91 1.08 -21.53
C ASP A 74 -2.67 -0.06 -20.53
N GLU A 75 -2.26 -1.18 -21.02
CA GLU A 75 -2.28 -2.43 -20.33
C GLU A 75 -1.26 -2.63 -19.28
N GLY A 76 -0.74 -1.76 -18.77
CA GLY A 76 0.15 -2.03 -17.72
C GLY A 76 0.52 -0.74 -17.07
N HIS A 77 0.47 -0.69 -15.79
CA HIS A 77 1.37 0.13 -15.10
C HIS A 77 2.75 -0.37 -15.49
N GLN A 78 3.20 0.06 -16.66
CA GLN A 78 4.61 0.01 -16.94
C GLN A 78 5.23 0.80 -15.81
N THR A 79 6.19 0.23 -15.16
CA THR A 79 7.05 0.94 -14.24
C THR A 79 7.88 1.91 -15.09
N THR A 80 7.21 2.96 -15.56
CA THR A 80 7.75 3.93 -16.52
C THR A 80 8.49 5.07 -15.86
N PHE A 81 8.62 5.03 -14.54
CA PHE A 81 9.38 6.06 -13.87
C PHE A 81 10.87 5.76 -13.97
N ASN A 82 11.49 6.30 -15.02
CA ASN A 82 12.92 6.59 -14.99
C ASN A 82 13.18 7.64 -13.90
N ARG A 83 13.13 7.24 -12.63
CA ARG A 83 13.63 8.08 -11.53
C ARG A 83 15.16 8.17 -11.54
N PHE A 84 15.81 7.33 -12.34
CA PHE A 84 17.25 7.16 -12.30
C PHE A 84 17.81 7.15 -13.71
N ASP A 85 18.87 7.91 -13.93
CA ASP A 85 19.67 7.92 -15.17
C ASP A 85 20.58 6.71 -15.31
N HIS A 86 20.50 5.74 -14.39
CA HIS A 86 21.32 4.52 -14.38
C HIS A 86 20.48 3.27 -14.13
N ALA A 87 21.01 2.12 -14.52
CA ALA A 87 20.37 0.83 -14.26
C ALA A 87 20.34 0.56 -12.75
N ILE A 88 19.14 0.25 -12.23
CA ILE A 88 18.95 -0.11 -10.84
C ILE A 88 19.31 -1.58 -10.68
N LEU A 89 20.18 -1.88 -9.73
CA LEU A 89 20.62 -3.25 -9.46
C LEU A 89 19.47 -4.06 -8.82
N ALA A 90 19.56 -5.39 -8.91
CA ALA A 90 18.50 -6.28 -8.42
C ALA A 90 18.30 -6.24 -6.89
N ASP A 91 19.30 -5.83 -6.15
CA ASP A 91 19.30 -5.66 -4.70
C ASP A 91 18.90 -4.25 -4.24
N GLU A 92 18.83 -3.29 -5.18
CA GLU A 92 18.35 -1.93 -4.90
C GLU A 92 16.83 -1.84 -5.05
N LEU A 93 16.23 -0.89 -4.34
CA LEU A 93 14.78 -0.61 -4.49
C LEU A 93 14.54 0.28 -5.70
N PHE A 94 13.70 -0.19 -6.62
CA PHE A 94 13.16 0.61 -7.71
C PHE A 94 12.04 1.55 -7.23
N ILE A 95 11.20 1.04 -6.31
CA ILE A 95 10.20 1.81 -5.59
C ILE A 95 10.45 1.56 -4.11
N ASP A 96 10.72 2.64 -3.38
CA ASP A 96 10.93 2.58 -1.94
C ASP A 96 9.68 2.13 -1.18
N TRP A 97 9.87 1.69 0.05
CA TRP A 97 8.79 1.33 0.95
C TRP A 97 7.80 2.47 1.10
N HIS A 98 6.53 2.19 0.86
CA HIS A 98 5.45 3.15 1.03
C HIS A 98 4.12 2.46 1.34
N ILE A 99 3.21 3.21 1.93
CA ILE A 99 1.80 2.85 2.08
C ILE A 99 1.04 3.75 1.10
N GLU A 100 0.22 3.15 0.26
CA GLU A 100 -0.49 3.88 -0.76
C GLU A 100 -1.35 4.98 -0.16
N ARG A 101 -1.05 6.23 -0.55
CA ARG A 101 -1.77 7.43 -0.10
C ARG A 101 -1.89 7.54 1.42
N ALA A 102 -0.86 7.16 2.16
CA ALA A 102 -0.82 7.32 3.61
C ALA A 102 -1.05 8.76 4.06
N GLU A 103 -0.69 9.73 3.21
CA GLU A 103 -0.86 11.17 3.44
C GLU A 103 -2.32 11.65 3.47
N ARG A 104 -3.29 10.82 3.07
CA ARG A 104 -4.72 11.18 3.02
C ARG A 104 -5.49 10.60 4.19
N GLU A 105 -6.30 11.44 4.84
CA GLU A 105 -7.04 11.06 6.03
C GLU A 105 -8.07 9.93 5.76
N ASN A 106 -8.87 10.05 4.73
CA ASN A 106 -10.02 9.18 4.50
C ASN A 106 -9.83 8.25 3.31
N PHE A 107 -8.64 7.66 3.19
CA PHE A 107 -8.34 6.89 2.02
C PHE A 107 -7.90 5.46 2.37
N GLN A 108 -8.84 4.52 2.28
CA GLN A 108 -8.50 3.10 2.21
C GLN A 108 -8.53 2.67 0.77
N THR A 109 -7.54 1.94 0.38
CA THR A 109 -7.43 1.46 -0.97
C THR A 109 -6.95 0.02 -1.00
N GLY A 110 -7.54 -0.72 -1.91
CA GLY A 110 -7.05 -2.00 -2.32
C GLY A 110 -6.80 -2.01 -3.81
N ALA A 111 -6.16 -3.04 -4.27
CA ALA A 111 -5.91 -3.23 -5.67
C ALA A 111 -5.97 -4.71 -6.07
N LEU A 112 -6.37 -4.94 -7.31
CA LEU A 112 -6.07 -6.17 -8.02
C LEU A 112 -4.91 -5.87 -8.97
N TRP A 113 -3.86 -6.66 -8.89
CA TRP A 113 -2.72 -6.63 -9.80
C TRP A 113 -2.63 -7.96 -10.54
N HIS A 114 -2.55 -7.92 -11.87
CA HIS A 114 -2.33 -9.10 -12.69
C HIS A 114 -1.09 -8.93 -13.56
N MET A 115 -0.12 -9.82 -13.41
CA MET A 115 1.17 -9.76 -14.11
C MET A 115 1.00 -10.17 -15.58
N ARG A 116 1.07 -9.20 -16.48
CA ARG A 116 0.92 -9.38 -17.93
C ARG A 116 2.20 -9.75 -18.62
N LYS A 117 3.31 -9.15 -18.17
CA LYS A 117 4.62 -9.35 -18.73
C LYS A 117 5.68 -9.38 -17.65
N PHE A 118 6.56 -10.34 -17.68
CA PHE A 118 7.68 -10.47 -16.76
C PHE A 118 8.83 -11.15 -17.48
N GLU A 119 9.72 -10.35 -18.06
CA GLU A 119 10.92 -10.78 -18.78
C GLU A 119 12.19 -10.52 -17.98
N CYS A 120 12.03 -10.15 -16.71
CA CYS A 120 13.13 -9.88 -15.79
C CYS A 120 13.81 -11.17 -15.34
N ASN A 121 15.04 -11.01 -14.82
CA ASN A 121 15.67 -12.08 -14.06
C ASN A 121 14.74 -12.49 -12.89
N PRO A 122 14.60 -13.78 -12.55
CA PRO A 122 13.71 -14.24 -11.48
C PRO A 122 13.91 -13.59 -10.11
N ASP A 123 15.09 -13.06 -9.84
CA ASP A 123 15.39 -12.35 -8.58
C ASP A 123 15.17 -10.84 -8.64
N SER A 124 14.86 -10.33 -9.83
CA SER A 124 14.57 -8.90 -10.08
C SER A 124 13.07 -8.62 -10.03
N GLY A 125 12.71 -7.36 -9.86
CA GLY A 125 11.32 -6.90 -9.96
C GLY A 125 10.35 -7.52 -8.94
N GLN A 126 10.86 -8.06 -7.84
CA GLN A 126 10.03 -8.60 -6.76
C GLN A 126 9.26 -7.48 -6.08
N THR A 127 8.07 -7.79 -5.55
CA THR A 127 7.32 -6.87 -4.72
C THR A 127 7.42 -7.30 -3.26
N GLY A 128 7.87 -6.39 -2.41
CA GLY A 128 7.96 -6.58 -0.96
C GLY A 128 6.71 -6.09 -0.26
N PHE A 129 6.35 -6.73 0.86
CA PHE A 129 5.21 -6.39 1.71
C PHE A 129 5.59 -6.41 3.18
N ILE A 130 5.04 -5.46 3.94
CA ILE A 130 5.07 -5.41 5.40
C ILE A 130 3.65 -5.20 5.89
N ASN A 131 3.16 -6.09 6.76
CA ASN A 131 1.85 -5.93 7.40
C ASN A 131 1.95 -4.92 8.54
N MET A 132 1.28 -3.78 8.40
CA MET A 132 1.39 -2.66 9.32
C MET A 132 0.59 -2.83 10.63
N ILE A 133 -0.36 -3.78 10.71
CA ILE A 133 -0.92 -4.23 12.00
C ILE A 133 0.15 -4.98 12.78
N SER A 134 0.74 -5.99 12.17
CA SER A 134 1.78 -6.80 12.81
C SER A 134 2.99 -5.94 13.18
N PHE A 135 3.37 -5.01 12.30
CA PHE A 135 4.45 -4.07 12.58
C PHE A 135 4.16 -3.23 13.84
N PHE A 136 2.94 -2.70 13.95
CA PHE A 136 2.49 -1.92 15.11
C PHE A 136 2.45 -2.76 16.40
N GLU A 137 1.93 -3.99 16.31
CA GLU A 137 1.87 -4.93 17.45
C GLU A 137 3.26 -5.27 18.03
N HIS A 138 4.34 -5.17 17.23
CA HIS A 138 5.71 -5.42 17.67
C HIS A 138 6.43 -4.19 18.26
N MET A 139 5.82 -3.02 18.17
CA MET A 139 6.38 -1.81 18.81
C MET A 139 6.28 -1.90 20.35
N PRO A 140 7.17 -1.20 21.10
CA PRO A 140 6.99 -0.99 22.53
C PRO A 140 5.59 -0.44 22.85
N LYS A 141 5.00 -0.89 23.95
CA LYS A 141 3.61 -0.55 24.29
C LYS A 141 3.41 0.94 24.53
N ASP A 142 4.36 1.61 25.13
CA ASP A 142 4.35 3.07 25.36
C ASP A 142 4.37 3.85 24.03
N TRP A 143 5.06 3.36 23.03
CA TRP A 143 5.05 3.93 21.67
C TRP A 143 3.71 3.73 20.97
N GLN A 144 3.10 2.55 21.11
CA GLN A 144 1.75 2.30 20.58
C GLN A 144 0.75 3.27 21.19
N ASP A 145 0.75 3.42 22.53
CA ASP A 145 -0.16 4.28 23.29
C ASP A 145 0.06 5.77 22.96
N PHE A 146 1.27 6.16 22.63
CA PHE A 146 1.59 7.51 22.14
C PHE A 146 1.07 7.73 20.72
N LEU A 147 1.37 6.83 19.78
CA LEU A 147 1.04 6.99 18.36
C LEU A 147 -0.49 7.03 18.11
N ILE A 148 -1.29 6.31 18.89
CA ILE A 148 -2.77 6.33 18.78
C ILE A 148 -3.33 7.74 18.96
N LYS A 149 -2.68 8.58 19.77
CA LYS A 149 -3.06 9.96 20.07
C LYS A 149 -2.53 10.98 19.07
N CYS A 150 -1.63 10.56 18.18
CA CYS A 150 -0.90 11.47 17.31
C CYS A 150 -1.67 11.79 16.02
N LYS A 151 -1.73 13.09 15.71
CA LYS A 151 -2.05 13.58 14.37
C LYS A 151 -0.80 14.10 13.69
N VAL A 152 -0.68 13.83 12.42
CA VAL A 152 0.45 14.22 11.57
C VAL A 152 -0.02 14.92 10.31
N CYS A 153 0.85 15.71 9.71
CA CYS A 153 0.74 16.12 8.32
C CYS A 153 1.93 15.55 7.54
N SER A 154 1.71 15.25 6.27
CA SER A 154 2.75 14.69 5.40
C SER A 154 3.06 15.66 4.26
N LEU A 155 4.34 15.85 3.98
CA LEU A 155 4.81 16.63 2.81
C LEU A 155 5.17 15.67 1.69
N SER A 156 4.48 15.82 0.56
CA SER A 156 4.69 14.94 -0.60
C SER A 156 5.95 15.24 -1.40
N GLN A 157 6.52 16.45 -1.29
CA GLN A 157 7.81 16.84 -1.90
C GLN A 157 8.42 18.05 -1.18
N PRO A 158 9.49 17.87 -0.41
CA PRO A 158 10.15 19.00 0.25
C PRO A 158 10.84 19.98 -0.72
N ASN A 159 11.04 19.62 -1.98
CA ASN A 159 11.84 20.38 -2.93
C ASN A 159 11.07 21.38 -3.81
N GLU A 160 9.74 21.34 -3.85
CA GLU A 160 8.97 22.28 -4.71
C GLU A 160 8.70 23.63 -4.05
N LEU A 161 8.88 23.76 -2.76
CA LEU A 161 8.40 24.93 -2.00
C LEU A 161 9.45 25.65 -1.18
N GLY A 162 10.73 25.55 -1.46
CA GLY A 162 11.83 26.32 -0.85
C GLY A 162 11.60 26.78 0.59
N VAL A 163 12.41 26.30 1.52
CA VAL A 163 12.54 26.73 2.92
C VAL A 163 11.24 27.10 3.65
N PHE A 164 10.67 26.11 4.34
CA PHE A 164 9.54 26.33 5.25
C PHE A 164 10.01 26.67 6.67
N THR A 165 9.32 27.63 7.28
CA THR A 165 9.37 27.79 8.75
C THR A 165 8.27 26.86 9.33
N ASP A 166 8.68 25.98 10.22
CA ASP A 166 7.96 24.75 10.61
C ASP A 166 6.52 24.90 11.15
N VAL A 167 6.11 26.07 11.59
CA VAL A 167 4.86 26.25 12.34
C VAL A 167 3.70 26.74 11.47
N GLU A 168 3.90 27.69 10.59
CA GLU A 168 2.81 28.24 9.74
C GLU A 168 2.34 27.24 8.67
N PHE A 169 3.18 26.29 8.34
CA PHE A 169 2.89 25.31 7.29
C PHE A 169 2.04 24.14 7.76
N SER A 170 2.21 23.70 9.01
CA SER A 170 1.47 22.56 9.57
C SER A 170 -0.02 22.84 9.72
N GLU A 171 -0.44 24.08 9.94
CA GLU A 171 -1.86 24.44 10.12
C GLU A 171 -2.65 24.46 8.81
N SER A 172 -1.99 24.66 7.68
CA SER A 172 -2.62 24.71 6.35
C SER A 172 -2.73 23.35 5.67
N LEU A 173 -1.98 22.34 6.13
CA LEU A 173 -1.98 21.00 5.56
C LEU A 173 -3.07 20.11 6.17
N PRO A 174 -3.65 19.18 5.39
CA PRO A 174 -4.54 18.18 5.93
C PRO A 174 -3.86 17.36 7.01
N GLN A 175 -4.41 17.39 8.22
CA GLN A 175 -3.97 16.56 9.34
C GLN A 175 -4.70 15.23 9.32
N ARG A 176 -4.00 14.16 9.71
CA ARG A 176 -4.58 12.81 9.81
C ARG A 176 -4.07 12.10 11.05
N TYR A 177 -4.83 11.14 11.55
CA TYR A 177 -4.32 10.19 12.53
C TYR A 177 -3.28 9.28 11.87
N ILE A 178 -2.15 9.07 12.57
CA ILE A 178 -1.08 8.16 12.08
C ILE A 178 -1.40 6.69 12.35
N VAL A 179 -2.29 6.44 13.32
CA VAL A 179 -2.86 5.10 13.60
C VAL A 179 -4.37 5.17 13.37
N ILE A 180 -4.88 4.23 12.60
CA ILE A 180 -6.31 4.09 12.30
C ILE A 180 -6.80 2.69 12.64
N SER A 181 -8.13 2.51 12.73
CA SER A 181 -8.74 1.20 12.91
C SER A 181 -8.92 0.48 11.58
N HIS A 182 -8.51 -0.78 11.51
CA HIS A 182 -8.79 -1.60 10.33
C HIS A 182 -10.30 -1.85 10.18
N TYR A 183 -10.83 -1.72 8.97
CA TYR A 183 -12.26 -1.74 8.70
C TYR A 183 -12.95 -3.07 9.07
N SER A 184 -12.25 -4.21 9.03
CA SER A 184 -12.85 -5.52 9.30
C SER A 184 -12.66 -5.97 10.75
N ASN A 185 -11.42 -6.02 11.25
CA ASN A 185 -11.09 -6.59 12.55
C ASN A 185 -10.86 -5.55 13.65
N LYS A 186 -10.99 -4.26 13.32
CA LYS A 186 -10.81 -3.12 14.24
C LYS A 186 -9.43 -3.02 14.90
N LYS A 187 -8.45 -3.79 14.42
CA LYS A 187 -7.08 -3.68 14.91
C LYS A 187 -6.44 -2.37 14.46
N PRO A 188 -5.55 -1.79 15.28
CA PRO A 188 -4.83 -0.58 14.90
C PRO A 188 -3.86 -0.84 13.75
N ILE A 189 -3.90 0.02 12.74
CA ILE A 189 -2.97 0.05 11.63
C ILE A 189 -2.10 1.29 11.79
N TYR A 190 -0.79 1.10 11.87
CA TYR A 190 0.17 2.20 11.80
C TYR A 190 0.42 2.60 10.33
N ARG A 191 0.22 3.88 10.00
CA ARG A 191 0.29 4.39 8.63
C ARG A 191 1.27 5.55 8.50
N PRO A 192 2.57 5.32 8.71
CA PRO A 192 3.59 6.34 8.48
C PRO A 192 3.73 6.61 6.97
N SER A 193 4.10 7.82 6.63
CA SER A 193 4.59 8.14 5.28
C SER A 193 6.04 7.71 5.16
N LEU A 194 6.27 6.50 4.66
CA LEU A 194 7.63 5.96 4.53
C LEU A 194 8.44 6.62 3.39
N SER A 195 7.75 7.12 2.36
CA SER A 195 8.36 7.77 1.19
C SER A 195 8.40 9.31 1.29
N THR A 196 7.81 9.88 2.31
CA THR A 196 7.75 11.31 2.58
C THR A 196 7.98 11.56 4.07
N THR A 197 8.04 12.81 4.49
CA THR A 197 8.22 13.14 5.91
C THR A 197 6.89 13.43 6.57
N ASP A 198 6.58 12.69 7.63
CA ASP A 198 5.50 13.00 8.56
C ASP A 198 5.99 13.99 9.63
N PHE A 199 5.21 15.02 9.87
CA PHE A 199 5.42 15.98 10.95
C PHE A 199 4.33 15.84 11.99
N LEU A 200 4.70 15.66 13.25
CA LEU A 200 3.77 15.62 14.36
C LEU A 200 3.11 16.99 14.55
N THR A 201 1.79 17.04 14.49
CA THR A 201 1.02 18.29 14.60
C THR A 201 0.22 18.37 15.88
N LYS A 202 -0.26 17.24 16.41
CA LYS A 202 -1.04 17.18 17.66
C LYS A 202 -0.81 15.86 18.39
N VAL A 203 -0.93 15.92 19.71
CA VAL A 203 -1.08 14.77 20.61
C VAL A 203 -2.31 15.05 21.50
N ASP A 204 -3.29 14.14 21.54
CA ASP A 204 -4.58 14.35 22.22
C ASP A 204 -5.25 15.70 21.85
N ASP A 205 -5.19 16.07 20.56
CA ASP A 205 -5.69 17.33 19.99
C ASP A 205 -5.01 18.63 20.51
N LEU A 206 -3.95 18.50 21.27
CA LEU A 206 -3.12 19.62 21.75
C LEU A 206 -1.83 19.75 20.91
N PRO A 207 -1.23 20.95 20.85
CA PRO A 207 0.11 21.12 20.29
C PRO A 207 1.13 20.22 20.98
N PRO A 208 2.04 19.55 20.22
CA PRO A 208 3.03 18.67 20.81
C PRO A 208 4.03 19.41 21.68
N SER A 209 4.43 18.79 22.78
CA SER A 209 5.55 19.24 23.60
C SER A 209 6.91 18.95 22.91
N VAL A 210 7.99 19.49 23.44
CA VAL A 210 9.35 19.18 22.96
C VAL A 210 9.68 17.70 23.15
N GLU A 211 9.20 17.11 24.22
CA GLU A 211 9.34 15.68 24.53
C GLU A 211 8.57 14.82 23.53
N ASP A 212 7.35 15.21 23.16
CA ASP A 212 6.54 14.53 22.14
C ASP A 212 7.25 14.54 20.77
N LEU A 213 7.81 15.69 20.38
CA LEU A 213 8.54 15.81 19.12
C LEU A 213 9.78 14.91 19.08
N LYS A 214 10.52 14.80 20.20
CA LYS A 214 11.68 13.91 20.31
C LYS A 214 11.28 12.44 20.22
N LEU A 215 10.24 12.03 20.97
CA LEU A 215 9.74 10.68 20.96
C LEU A 215 9.21 10.30 19.56
N PHE A 216 8.48 11.19 18.91
CA PHE A 216 7.99 10.96 17.56
C PHE A 216 9.11 10.73 16.56
N GLU A 217 10.18 11.53 16.62
CA GLU A 217 11.35 11.39 15.74
C GLU A 217 12.12 10.09 16.02
N GLU A 218 12.25 9.69 17.28
CA GLU A 218 12.83 8.38 17.65
C GLU A 218 12.03 7.22 17.05
N ILE A 219 10.71 7.24 17.18
CA ILE A 219 9.82 6.22 16.61
C ILE A 219 9.90 6.22 15.08
N ARG A 220 9.94 7.41 14.46
CA ARG A 220 10.06 7.55 13.01
C ARG A 220 11.36 6.92 12.49
N GLN A 221 12.49 7.23 13.13
CA GLN A 221 13.78 6.66 12.75
C GLN A 221 13.80 5.15 12.93
N TRP A 222 13.33 4.65 14.07
CA TRP A 222 13.18 3.20 14.29
C TRP A 222 12.29 2.53 13.23
N THR A 223 11.20 3.19 12.83
CA THR A 223 10.31 2.67 11.78
C THR A 223 11.06 2.51 10.45
N ILE A 224 11.84 3.52 10.06
CA ILE A 224 12.67 3.47 8.85
C ILE A 224 13.66 2.30 8.94
N ASP A 225 14.41 2.21 10.04
CA ASP A 225 15.40 1.16 10.24
C ASP A 225 14.76 -0.24 10.20
N GLN A 226 13.58 -0.41 10.82
CA GLN A 226 12.86 -1.69 10.81
C GLN A 226 12.24 -2.03 9.46
N THR A 227 11.88 -1.04 8.64
CA THR A 227 11.35 -1.30 7.29
C THR A 227 12.44 -1.62 6.30
N VAL A 228 13.60 -0.97 6.39
CA VAL A 228 14.72 -1.13 5.46
C VAL A 228 15.61 -2.31 5.86
N ASP A 229 16.01 -2.38 7.14
CA ASP A 229 17.09 -3.25 7.60
C ASP A 229 16.62 -4.56 8.27
N SER A 230 15.30 -4.74 8.47
CA SER A 230 14.79 -5.93 9.14
C SER A 230 14.09 -6.90 8.18
N PRO A 231 14.83 -7.87 7.59
CA PRO A 231 14.27 -8.81 6.64
C PRO A 231 13.16 -9.69 7.25
N ASN A 232 13.10 -9.83 8.57
CA ASN A 232 12.07 -10.63 9.25
C ASN A 232 10.66 -10.01 9.18
N ASN A 233 10.58 -8.71 8.95
CA ASN A 233 9.31 -7.99 8.80
C ASN A 233 8.83 -7.97 7.33
N GLN A 234 9.68 -8.40 6.41
CA GLN A 234 9.46 -8.29 4.97
C GLN A 234 9.09 -9.63 4.36
N THR A 235 8.10 -9.62 3.48
CA THR A 235 7.78 -10.76 2.60
C THR A 235 7.99 -10.33 1.15
N TRP A 236 8.88 -11.00 0.43
CA TRP A 236 9.17 -10.70 -0.98
C TRP A 236 8.51 -11.71 -1.90
N PHE A 237 7.65 -11.22 -2.79
CA PHE A 237 6.94 -12.04 -3.75
C PHE A 237 7.64 -12.00 -5.13
N LYS A 238 7.93 -13.19 -5.67
CA LYS A 238 8.47 -13.40 -7.03
C LYS A 238 7.32 -13.61 -8.00
N TRP A 239 7.20 -12.70 -8.94
CA TRP A 239 6.16 -12.73 -9.95
C TRP A 239 6.44 -13.74 -11.06
N SER A 240 5.35 -14.27 -11.63
CA SER A 240 5.35 -14.96 -12.92
C SER A 240 4.20 -14.39 -13.76
N VAL A 241 4.32 -14.47 -15.08
CA VAL A 241 3.21 -14.08 -15.97
C VAL A 241 1.96 -14.88 -15.61
N GLY A 242 0.84 -14.22 -15.52
CA GLY A 242 -0.45 -14.80 -15.15
C GLY A 242 -0.76 -14.76 -13.66
N ASP A 243 0.19 -14.43 -12.78
CA ASP A 243 -0.09 -14.28 -11.36
C ASP A 243 -1.03 -13.09 -11.13
N THR A 244 -2.04 -13.31 -10.30
CA THR A 244 -3.01 -12.29 -9.92
C THR A 244 -3.01 -12.13 -8.41
N MET A 245 -2.93 -10.88 -7.95
CA MET A 245 -2.89 -10.53 -6.54
C MET A 245 -4.04 -9.58 -6.20
N ILE A 246 -4.75 -9.86 -5.12
CA ILE A 246 -5.67 -8.89 -4.49
C ILE A 246 -5.02 -8.48 -3.18
N ILE A 247 -4.87 -7.17 -2.98
CA ILE A 247 -4.11 -6.61 -1.85
C ILE A 247 -4.85 -5.46 -1.19
N ASP A 248 -4.80 -5.43 0.13
CA ASP A 248 -5.17 -4.28 0.96
C ASP A 248 -3.96 -3.34 1.10
N LEU A 249 -3.91 -2.31 0.29
CA LEU A 249 -2.83 -1.33 0.29
C LEU A 249 -2.88 -0.34 1.45
N SER A 250 -3.99 -0.33 2.20
CA SER A 250 -4.09 0.45 3.45
C SER A 250 -3.39 -0.25 4.60
N LEU A 251 -3.40 -1.58 4.55
CA LEU A 251 -2.79 -2.45 5.54
C LEU A 251 -1.33 -2.74 5.25
N MET A 252 -0.95 -2.79 3.96
CA MET A 252 0.36 -3.23 3.52
C MET A 252 1.26 -2.08 3.07
N ALA A 253 2.37 -1.87 3.77
CA ALA A 253 3.48 -1.16 3.14
C ALA A 253 4.09 -2.06 2.07
N HIS A 254 4.50 -1.47 0.96
CA HIS A 254 5.06 -2.24 -0.15
C HIS A 254 6.21 -1.50 -0.85
N ALA A 255 7.07 -2.29 -1.50
CA ALA A 255 8.23 -1.82 -2.24
C ALA A 255 8.48 -2.70 -3.47
N VAL A 256 9.27 -2.23 -4.41
CA VAL A 256 9.65 -3.01 -5.61
C VAL A 256 11.17 -3.04 -5.74
N LYS A 257 11.76 -4.22 -5.86
CA LYS A 257 13.18 -4.40 -6.20
C LYS A 257 13.46 -4.04 -7.66
N GLY A 258 14.64 -3.53 -7.91
CA GLY A 258 15.17 -3.19 -9.23
C GLY A 258 15.62 -4.40 -10.05
N GLY A 259 16.62 -4.21 -10.87
CA GLY A 259 17.25 -5.23 -11.68
C GLY A 259 16.48 -5.58 -12.96
N PHE A 260 15.61 -4.68 -13.44
CA PHE A 260 14.86 -4.83 -14.67
C PHE A 260 14.88 -3.53 -15.49
N ASN A 261 14.73 -3.67 -16.80
CA ASN A 261 14.64 -2.55 -17.71
C ASN A 261 13.18 -2.13 -17.95
N LEU A 262 13.02 -0.93 -18.49
CA LEU A 262 11.72 -0.43 -18.91
C LEU A 262 11.07 -1.41 -19.91
N GLY A 263 9.81 -1.76 -19.64
CA GLY A 263 9.03 -2.67 -20.49
C GLY A 263 9.25 -4.18 -20.24
N GLU A 264 10.20 -4.58 -19.39
CA GLU A 264 10.37 -6.00 -19.00
C GLU A 264 9.35 -6.48 -17.97
N ARG A 265 8.74 -5.55 -17.23
CA ARG A 265 7.74 -5.83 -16.18
C ARG A 265 6.51 -4.97 -16.42
N SER A 266 5.36 -5.63 -16.57
CA SER A 266 4.08 -4.93 -16.78
C SER A 266 2.94 -5.70 -16.13
N PHE A 267 2.05 -5.00 -15.45
CA PHE A 267 0.84 -5.58 -14.88
C PHE A 267 -0.37 -4.68 -15.10
N SER A 268 -1.53 -5.30 -15.22
CA SER A 268 -2.79 -4.60 -15.15
C SER A 268 -3.16 -4.33 -13.69
N ARG A 269 -3.87 -3.23 -13.45
CA ARG A 269 -4.24 -2.82 -12.12
C ARG A 269 -5.66 -2.30 -12.09
N ILE A 270 -6.43 -2.76 -11.11
CA ILE A 270 -7.72 -2.19 -10.76
C ILE A 270 -7.64 -1.72 -9.33
N TRP A 271 -7.94 -0.44 -9.11
CA TRP A 271 -8.04 0.15 -7.80
C TRP A 271 -9.44 -0.02 -7.22
N ALA A 272 -9.55 -0.14 -5.93
CA ALA A 272 -10.80 0.02 -5.21
C ALA A 272 -10.60 0.89 -3.99
N HIS A 273 -11.60 1.67 -3.64
CA HIS A 273 -11.54 2.65 -2.57
C HIS A 273 -12.70 2.49 -1.60
N ARG A 274 -12.43 2.77 -0.35
CA ARG A 274 -13.44 2.97 0.69
C ARG A 274 -13.30 4.38 1.25
N TYR A 275 -14.42 5.06 1.43
CA TYR A 275 -14.46 6.49 1.79
C TYR A 275 -14.67 6.78 3.28
N SER A 276 -14.68 5.78 4.15
CA SER A 276 -14.85 6.00 5.59
C SER A 276 -13.88 5.16 6.40
N PHE A 277 -13.28 5.78 7.40
CA PHE A 277 -12.50 5.11 8.43
C PHE A 277 -13.20 5.24 9.78
N ASP A 278 -13.10 4.20 10.57
CA ASP A 278 -13.37 4.31 12.00
C ASP A 278 -12.09 4.85 12.66
N ILE A 279 -12.22 5.95 13.37
CA ILE A 279 -11.17 6.46 14.26
C ILE A 279 -11.15 5.52 15.47
N ILE A 280 -9.97 5.22 15.98
CA ILE A 280 -9.82 4.49 17.25
C ILE A 280 -10.22 5.45 18.35
N GLU A 281 -11.35 5.18 19.04
CA GLU A 281 -11.78 5.89 20.26
C GLU A 281 -10.95 5.47 21.47
#